data_a93623777125b183d07f8fcd3390b111
#
_entry.id   a93623777125b183d07f8fcd3390b111
#
_cell.length_a   1.000
_cell.length_b   1.000
_cell.length_c   1.000
_cell.angle_alpha   90.00
_cell.angle_beta   90.00
_cell.angle_gamma   90.00
#
_symmetry.space_group_name_H-M   'P 1'
#
loop_
_entity.id
_entity.type
_entity.pdbx_description
1 polymer ?
#
loop_
_entity_poly.entity_id
_entity_poly.type
_entity_poly.pdbx_seq_one_letter_code
_entity_poly.pdbx_strand_id
1 'polypeptide(L)'
;MAKSILAIDDSASIRQMVSFTLKGAGYEVIEAVDGEDGLAKAKAKAVDLVLTDQNMPRMDGLSMVRALRQLPAYRTAPILILTTESSDAMKNQGRAAGATGWLVKPFDPNRLLEVVRKVLG
;
A
#
# COMPACT_ATOMS: atom_id res chain seq x y z
N MET A 1 -13.12 12.78 10.84
CA MET A 1 -13.43 11.58 10.06
C MET A 1 -12.20 10.73 9.91
N ALA A 2 -12.36 9.43 9.96
CA ALA A 2 -11.24 8.51 9.83
C ALA A 2 -10.71 8.51 8.40
N LYS A 3 -9.39 8.48 8.27
CA LYS A 3 -8.76 8.30 6.96
C LYS A 3 -8.89 6.85 6.54
N SER A 4 -9.03 6.61 5.24
CA SER A 4 -9.20 5.27 4.69
C SER A 4 -7.93 4.79 4.01
N ILE A 5 -7.63 3.51 4.20
CA ILE A 5 -6.42 2.87 3.70
C ILE A 5 -6.81 1.60 2.95
N LEU A 6 -6.27 1.44 1.75
CA LEU A 6 -6.41 0.21 0.98
C LEU A 6 -5.16 -0.63 1.20
N ALA A 7 -5.34 -1.81 1.78
CA ALA A 7 -4.24 -2.73 2.06
C ALA A 7 -4.31 -3.93 1.11
N ILE A 8 -3.30 -4.07 0.26
CA ILE A 8 -3.24 -5.08 -0.79
C ILE A 8 -2.09 -6.04 -0.51
N ASP A 9 -2.41 -7.31 -0.25
CA ASP A 9 -1.42 -8.35 0.00
C ASP A 9 -2.05 -9.71 -0.27
N ASP A 10 -1.35 -10.57 -1.00
CA ASP A 10 -1.84 -11.92 -1.28
C ASP A 10 -1.67 -12.86 -0.07
N SER A 11 -0.86 -12.48 0.91
CA SER A 11 -0.73 -13.21 2.17
C SER A 11 -1.85 -12.80 3.13
N ALA A 12 -2.74 -13.72 3.44
CA ALA A 12 -3.85 -13.46 4.36
C ALA A 12 -3.35 -13.05 5.75
N SER A 13 -2.29 -13.69 6.26
CA SER A 13 -1.77 -13.37 7.59
C SER A 13 -1.17 -11.98 7.67
N ILE A 14 -0.40 -11.57 6.67
CA ILE A 14 0.16 -10.22 6.61
C ILE A 14 -0.94 -9.18 6.47
N ARG A 15 -1.88 -9.42 5.56
CA ARG A 15 -3.02 -8.52 5.33
C ARG A 15 -3.85 -8.32 6.61
N GLN A 16 -4.11 -9.41 7.34
CA GLN A 16 -4.85 -9.35 8.59
C GLN A 16 -4.10 -8.57 9.66
N MET A 17 -2.79 -8.78 9.78
CA MET A 17 -1.96 -8.04 10.75
C MET A 17 -1.97 -6.55 10.43
N VAL A 18 -1.78 -6.18 9.18
CA VAL A 18 -1.81 -4.78 8.73
C VAL A 18 -3.18 -4.17 9.03
N SER A 19 -4.24 -4.86 8.65
CA SER A 19 -5.62 -4.39 8.87
C SER A 19 -5.92 -4.19 10.35
N PHE A 20 -5.59 -5.19 11.17
CA PHE A 20 -5.81 -5.12 12.61
C PHE A 20 -5.06 -3.94 13.24
N THR A 21 -3.81 -3.77 12.88
CA THR A 21 -2.97 -2.69 13.41
C THR A 21 -3.52 -1.32 13.05
N LEU A 22 -3.90 -1.13 11.80
CA LEU A 22 -4.41 0.16 11.32
C LEU A 22 -5.79 0.49 11.87
N LYS A 23 -6.68 -0.50 11.95
CA LYS A 23 -8.01 -0.30 12.55
C LYS A 23 -7.89 0.06 14.03
N GLY A 24 -6.96 -0.58 14.73
CA GLY A 24 -6.68 -0.26 16.13
C GLY A 24 -6.20 1.16 16.34
N ALA A 25 -5.61 1.77 15.34
CA ALA A 25 -5.15 3.16 15.37
C ALA A 25 -6.20 4.17 14.89
N GLY A 26 -7.39 3.71 14.52
CA GLY A 26 -8.51 4.58 14.13
C GLY A 26 -8.67 4.78 12.63
N TYR A 27 -7.94 4.05 11.79
CA TYR A 27 -8.11 4.12 10.34
C TYR A 27 -9.20 3.17 9.86
N GLU A 28 -9.87 3.54 8.78
CA GLU A 28 -10.71 2.61 8.04
C GLU A 28 -9.83 1.83 7.08
N VAL A 29 -10.03 0.52 6.99
CA VAL A 29 -9.20 -0.34 6.14
C VAL A 29 -10.07 -1.14 5.18
N ILE A 30 -9.71 -1.06 3.90
CA ILE A 30 -10.28 -1.90 2.84
C ILE A 30 -9.17 -2.87 2.46
N GLU A 31 -9.48 -4.17 2.41
CA GLU A 31 -8.50 -5.20 2.09
C GLU A 31 -8.69 -5.69 0.67
N ALA A 32 -7.58 -5.97 -0.01
CA ALA A 32 -7.58 -6.58 -1.33
C ALA A 32 -6.55 -7.71 -1.38
N VAL A 33 -6.83 -8.75 -2.14
CA VAL A 33 -6.03 -9.98 -2.16
C VAL A 33 -4.93 -9.99 -3.21
N ASP A 34 -5.02 -9.12 -4.21
CA ASP A 34 -3.99 -8.97 -5.25
C ASP A 34 -4.12 -7.60 -5.93
N GLY A 35 -3.27 -7.36 -6.93
CA GLY A 35 -3.26 -6.07 -7.62
C GLY A 35 -4.53 -5.78 -8.41
N GLU A 36 -5.11 -6.79 -9.06
CA GLU A 36 -6.35 -6.62 -9.80
C GLU A 36 -7.50 -6.25 -8.88
N ASP A 37 -7.63 -6.98 -7.77
CA ASP A 37 -8.65 -6.71 -6.76
C ASP A 37 -8.44 -5.33 -6.13
N GLY A 38 -7.18 -4.98 -5.85
CA GLY A 38 -6.83 -3.67 -5.29
C GLY A 38 -7.19 -2.53 -6.23
N LEU A 39 -6.89 -2.68 -7.52
CA LEU A 39 -7.21 -1.65 -8.50
C LEU A 39 -8.72 -1.47 -8.64
N ALA A 40 -9.48 -2.57 -8.66
CA ALA A 40 -10.95 -2.51 -8.73
C ALA A 40 -11.52 -1.78 -7.51
N LYS A 41 -11.02 -2.08 -6.32
CA LYS A 41 -11.48 -1.43 -5.08
C LYS A 41 -11.08 0.03 -5.02
N ALA A 42 -9.90 0.37 -5.50
CA ALA A 42 -9.44 1.77 -5.57
C ALA A 42 -10.32 2.61 -6.50
N LYS A 43 -10.78 2.01 -7.60
CA LYS A 43 -11.70 2.69 -8.53
C LYS A 43 -13.10 2.84 -7.94
N ALA A 44 -13.54 1.84 -7.18
CA ALA A 44 -14.89 1.84 -6.60
C ALA A 44 -15.04 2.86 -5.48
N LYS A 45 -13.99 3.08 -4.70
CA LYS A 45 -14.01 4.03 -3.58
C LYS A 45 -12.63 4.67 -3.42
N ALA A 46 -12.57 5.99 -3.45
CA ALA A 46 -11.33 6.71 -3.22
C ALA A 46 -10.85 6.48 -1.79
N VAL A 47 -9.56 6.19 -1.64
CA VAL A 47 -8.91 6.01 -0.33
C VAL A 47 -7.81 7.04 -0.16
N ASP A 48 -7.40 7.28 1.09
CA ASP A 48 -6.39 8.29 1.41
C ASP A 48 -4.97 7.77 1.28
N LEU A 49 -4.77 6.46 1.41
CA LEU A 49 -3.46 5.81 1.33
C LEU A 49 -3.62 4.42 0.75
N VAL A 50 -2.67 4.01 -0.10
CA VAL A 50 -2.58 2.64 -0.60
C VAL A 50 -1.32 1.99 -0.07
N LEU A 51 -1.45 0.82 0.54
CA LEU A 51 -0.35 -0.04 0.92
C LEU A 51 -0.42 -1.28 0.04
N THR A 52 0.61 -1.56 -0.74
CA THR A 52 0.63 -2.72 -1.62
C THR A 52 1.87 -3.55 -1.44
N ASP A 53 1.69 -4.88 -1.34
CA ASP A 53 2.80 -5.81 -1.42
C ASP A 53 3.43 -5.72 -2.82
N GLN A 54 4.74 -5.97 -2.92
CA GLN A 54 5.43 -6.00 -4.21
C GLN A 54 5.21 -7.32 -4.93
N ASN A 55 5.33 -8.43 -4.21
CA ASN A 55 5.32 -9.75 -4.82
C ASN A 55 3.92 -10.36 -4.80
N MET A 56 3.18 -10.15 -5.88
CA MET A 56 1.81 -10.65 -6.03
C MET A 56 1.65 -11.28 -7.42
N PRO A 57 0.78 -12.29 -7.55
CA PRO A 57 0.51 -12.86 -8.88
C PRO A 57 -0.20 -11.85 -9.78
N ARG A 58 0.00 -11.99 -11.07
CA ARG A 58 -0.63 -11.22 -12.15
C ARG A 58 -0.22 -9.76 -12.20
N MET A 59 -0.35 -9.01 -11.12
CA MET A 59 0.04 -7.59 -11.07
C MET A 59 0.84 -7.33 -9.81
N ASP A 60 2.13 -7.03 -9.95
CA ASP A 60 2.98 -6.72 -8.81
C ASP A 60 2.74 -5.29 -8.29
N GLY A 61 3.39 -4.96 -7.16
CA GLY A 61 3.23 -3.66 -6.53
C GLY A 61 3.66 -2.50 -7.41
N LEU A 62 4.76 -2.63 -8.14
CA LEU A 62 5.23 -1.58 -9.06
C LEU A 62 4.22 -1.32 -10.18
N SER A 63 3.68 -2.39 -10.76
CA SER A 63 2.64 -2.27 -11.79
C SER A 63 1.37 -1.62 -11.23
N MET A 64 1.01 -1.98 -10.00
CA MET A 64 -0.13 -1.39 -9.29
C MET A 64 0.05 0.11 -9.10
N VAL A 65 1.25 0.54 -8.67
CA VAL A 65 1.55 1.96 -8.48
C VAL A 65 1.40 2.73 -9.80
N ARG A 66 1.96 2.18 -10.89
CA ARG A 66 1.85 2.80 -12.20
C ARG A 66 0.40 2.95 -12.64
N ALA A 67 -0.40 1.90 -12.45
CA ALA A 67 -1.81 1.92 -12.80
C ALA A 67 -2.59 2.96 -11.98
N LEU A 68 -2.33 3.04 -10.68
CA LEU A 68 -2.97 4.02 -9.80
C LEU A 68 -2.63 5.45 -10.22
N ARG A 69 -1.39 5.72 -10.58
CA ARG A 69 -0.97 7.06 -10.97
C ARG A 69 -1.62 7.54 -12.27
N GLN A 70 -2.20 6.65 -13.06
CA GLN A 70 -2.97 7.02 -14.25
C GLN A 70 -4.40 7.45 -13.90
N LEU A 71 -4.86 7.15 -12.68
CA LEU A 71 -6.20 7.54 -12.24
C LEU A 71 -6.15 8.94 -11.63
N PRO A 72 -7.03 9.86 -12.02
CA PRO A 72 -7.00 11.23 -11.48
C PRO A 72 -7.07 11.31 -9.96
N ALA A 73 -7.85 10.42 -9.33
CA ALA A 73 -8.00 10.40 -7.88
C ALA A 73 -6.72 10.01 -7.14
N TYR A 74 -5.75 9.39 -7.83
CA TYR A 74 -4.54 8.85 -7.20
C TYR A 74 -3.24 9.46 -7.73
N ARG A 75 -3.30 10.59 -8.38
CA ARG A 75 -2.08 11.23 -8.90
C ARG A 75 -1.13 11.67 -7.80
N THR A 76 -1.66 12.09 -6.66
CA THR A 76 -0.87 12.60 -5.54
C THR A 76 -1.09 11.85 -4.24
N ALA A 77 -1.97 10.84 -4.22
CA ALA A 77 -2.23 10.07 -3.01
C ALA A 77 -0.98 9.31 -2.57
N PRO A 78 -0.70 9.20 -1.27
CA PRO A 78 0.42 8.39 -0.80
C PRO A 78 0.23 6.92 -1.18
N ILE A 79 1.28 6.30 -1.71
CA ILE A 79 1.31 4.88 -2.05
C ILE A 79 2.61 4.31 -1.49
N LEU A 80 2.50 3.33 -0.61
CA LEU A 80 3.64 2.65 0.01
C LEU A 80 3.73 1.22 -0.49
N ILE A 81 4.94 0.78 -0.82
CA ILE A 81 5.21 -0.60 -1.23
C ILE A 81 5.77 -1.37 -0.04
N LEU A 82 5.21 -2.56 0.22
CA LEU A 82 5.69 -3.49 1.23
C LEU A 82 6.51 -4.57 0.52
N THR A 83 7.79 -4.71 0.87
CA THR A 83 8.69 -5.60 0.15
C THR A 83 9.72 -6.24 1.07
N THR A 84 10.17 -7.45 0.72
CA THR A 84 11.30 -8.08 1.39
C THR A 84 12.63 -7.59 0.81
N GLU A 85 12.61 -6.86 -0.29
CA GLU A 85 13.80 -6.38 -0.97
C GLU A 85 14.07 -4.91 -0.63
N SER A 86 15.31 -4.62 -0.20
CA SER A 86 15.72 -3.26 0.18
C SER A 86 16.86 -2.72 -0.68
N SER A 87 17.09 -3.32 -1.86
CA SER A 87 18.16 -2.88 -2.75
C SER A 87 17.92 -1.49 -3.32
N ASP A 88 18.98 -0.82 -3.70
CA ASP A 88 18.87 0.49 -4.36
C ASP A 88 18.12 0.37 -5.69
N ALA A 89 18.32 -0.73 -6.41
CA ALA A 89 17.59 -0.99 -7.65
C ALA A 89 16.08 -1.01 -7.42
N MET A 90 15.61 -1.69 -6.37
CA MET A 90 14.20 -1.75 -6.02
C MET A 90 13.68 -0.38 -5.63
N LYS A 91 14.44 0.37 -4.85
CA LYS A 91 14.07 1.73 -4.43
C LYS A 91 13.96 2.68 -5.63
N ASN A 92 14.89 2.58 -6.57
CA ASN A 92 14.86 3.40 -7.77
C ASN A 92 13.67 3.04 -8.66
N GLN A 93 13.35 1.76 -8.79
CA GLN A 93 12.16 1.30 -9.52
C GLN A 93 10.88 1.83 -8.88
N GLY A 94 10.80 1.79 -7.54
CA GLY A 94 9.67 2.32 -6.80
C GLY A 94 9.45 3.80 -7.05
N ARG A 95 10.51 4.58 -6.97
CA ARG A 95 10.45 6.02 -7.26
C ARG A 95 10.04 6.29 -8.70
N ALA A 96 10.60 5.57 -9.65
CA ALA A 96 10.28 5.73 -11.07
C ALA A 96 8.82 5.39 -11.36
N ALA A 97 8.25 4.42 -10.64
CA ALA A 97 6.84 4.07 -10.77
C ALA A 97 5.91 5.10 -10.14
N GLY A 98 6.41 5.92 -9.22
CA GLY A 98 5.63 6.95 -8.53
C GLY A 98 5.26 6.61 -7.11
N ALA A 99 5.90 5.60 -6.49
CA ALA A 99 5.66 5.27 -5.08
C ALA A 99 6.13 6.40 -4.17
N THR A 100 5.37 6.63 -3.09
CA THR A 100 5.74 7.60 -2.07
C THR A 100 6.88 7.09 -1.21
N GLY A 101 6.90 5.79 -0.95
CA GLY A 101 7.93 5.15 -0.16
C GLY A 101 7.73 3.64 -0.10
N TRP A 102 8.46 2.99 0.77
CA TRP A 102 8.39 1.53 0.94
C TRP A 102 8.65 1.18 2.39
N LEU A 103 8.23 -0.03 2.74
CA LEU A 103 8.44 -0.61 4.06
C LEU A 103 9.01 -2.02 3.87
N VAL A 104 10.16 -2.30 4.47
CA VAL A 104 10.85 -3.58 4.28
C VAL A 104 10.29 -4.62 5.26
N LYS A 105 9.91 -5.78 4.73
CA LYS A 105 9.45 -6.91 5.54
C LYS A 105 10.66 -7.70 6.08
N PRO A 106 10.59 -8.27 7.26
CA PRO A 106 9.52 -8.12 8.24
C PRO A 106 9.58 -6.76 8.95
N PHE A 107 8.45 -6.19 9.27
CA PHE A 107 8.35 -4.96 10.02
C PHE A 107 7.41 -5.17 11.21
N ASP A 108 7.61 -4.40 12.27
CA ASP A 108 6.70 -4.49 13.41
C ASP A 108 5.52 -3.52 13.25
N PRO A 109 4.41 -3.74 13.99
CA PRO A 109 3.25 -2.87 13.91
C PRO A 109 3.54 -1.40 14.25
N ASN A 110 4.46 -1.14 15.15
CA ASN A 110 4.81 0.24 15.51
C ASN A 110 5.49 0.96 14.35
N ARG A 111 6.35 0.27 13.62
CA ARG A 111 7.00 0.83 12.43
C ARG A 111 5.98 1.14 11.34
N LEU A 112 5.02 0.24 11.14
CA LEU A 112 3.94 0.47 10.18
C LEU A 112 3.15 1.74 10.53
N LEU A 113 2.74 1.89 11.79
CA LEU A 113 2.00 3.07 12.25
C LEU A 113 2.80 4.36 12.10
N GLU A 114 4.10 4.30 12.42
CA GLU A 114 5.00 5.44 12.30
C GLU A 114 5.04 5.96 10.85
N VAL A 115 5.24 5.04 9.90
CA VAL A 115 5.32 5.40 8.48
C VAL A 115 3.99 5.91 7.97
N VAL A 116 2.88 5.26 8.34
CA VAL A 116 1.54 5.67 7.92
C VAL A 116 1.22 7.07 8.43
N ARG A 117 1.49 7.35 9.70
CA ARG A 117 1.26 8.68 10.27
C ARG A 117 2.08 9.75 9.55
N LYS A 118 3.33 9.40 9.21
CA LYS A 118 4.22 10.34 8.53
C LYS A 118 3.70 10.75 7.16
N VAL A 119 3.15 9.82 6.38
CA VAL A 119 2.67 10.11 5.03
C VAL A 119 1.25 10.68 4.99
N LEU A 120 0.44 10.40 5.99
CA LEU A 120 -0.92 10.94 6.09
C LEU A 120 -0.99 12.26 6.89
N GLY A 121 0.05 12.56 7.60
CA GLY A 121 0.09 13.75 8.43
C GLY A 121 -0.68 13.53 9.70
#